data_30d0acb76a724d1b162fc24d07802b95
#
_entry.id   30d0acb76a724d1b162fc24d07802b95
#
_cell.length_a   1.000
_cell.length_b   1.000
_cell.length_c   1.000
_cell.angle_alpha   90.00
_cell.angle_beta   90.00
_cell.angle_gamma   90.00
#
_symmetry.space_group_name_H-M   'P 1'
#
loop_
_entity.id
_entity.type
_entity.pdbx_description
1 polymer ?
#
loop_
_entity_poly.entity_id
_entity_poly.type
_entity_poly.pdbx_seq_one_letter_code
_entity_poly.pdbx_strand_id
1 'polypeptide(L)'
;MTKKSNTIALQFKIGNTPRKQYGCNCSFTLDGMVSALSKANKVAKALKLFISEAEFWDWYDREIKDIGKIENDLLTFKEAIKLVEDDFWSRPDRRKRKRSKSNPSDLSSWNDAYHRFYKHLPQDKAVNTKDILETLKQWNKGTKSYKSATSVFKKLARIANKKSIVEALDNLDVTQTEFKELQSATLSDFLEWRDRTLGISKKLRPNCDLNVRRAWLWVFSMQVVYGLRIHEVFAIQNLTKPFMTKDKVTIAALNDEFNDNNLIVIGEFTIIGTSTKTSYRLAKPLLPSKHPHLIKKLDIKKPLLPENKPESSKSDTIRKFYCNTATKQLKRWKAPFTQTHALRHLANLNGMQAGISLEVRAQSLGHTPTMNDSVYKKRQHTQTTIDILLNSNKQAIDFTSGLLEAKRVAEKFPNSQVAIVELLAKIYQKSEMDIEKLLD
;
A
#
# COMPACT_ATOMS: atom_id res chain seq x y z
N MET A 1 24.71 11.50 45.53
CA MET A 1 25.30 12.48 44.60
C MET A 1 25.85 13.66 45.42
N THR A 2 27.01 14.13 45.06
CA THR A 2 27.66 15.26 45.76
C THR A 2 28.14 16.27 44.72
N LYS A 3 28.14 17.55 45.08
CA LYS A 3 28.68 18.62 44.22
C LYS A 3 30.20 18.62 44.33
N LYS A 4 30.90 18.61 43.21
CA LYS A 4 32.34 18.75 43.14
C LYS A 4 32.66 19.86 42.11
N SER A 5 32.90 21.09 42.61
CA SER A 5 33.04 22.26 41.76
C SER A 5 31.76 22.45 40.89
N ASN A 6 31.89 22.60 39.58
CA ASN A 6 30.76 22.72 38.64
C ASN A 6 30.25 21.38 38.11
N THR A 7 30.65 20.25 38.68
CA THR A 7 30.27 18.91 38.26
C THR A 7 29.61 18.11 39.36
N ILE A 8 28.87 17.07 38.99
CA ILE A 8 28.25 16.12 39.90
C ILE A 8 29.14 14.88 40.01
N ALA A 9 29.30 14.35 41.21
CA ALA A 9 29.96 13.08 41.46
C ALA A 9 28.98 12.07 42.07
N LEU A 10 29.17 10.80 41.75
CA LEU A 10 28.46 9.67 42.35
C LEU A 10 29.29 9.16 43.55
N GLN A 11 28.62 8.86 44.64
CA GLN A 11 29.31 8.33 45.83
C GLN A 11 28.83 6.89 46.08
N PHE A 12 29.72 5.94 45.98
CA PHE A 12 29.43 4.52 46.20
C PHE A 12 30.66 3.74 46.69
N LYS A 13 30.44 2.49 47.06
CA LYS A 13 31.46 1.55 47.58
C LYS A 13 31.57 0.39 46.59
N ILE A 14 32.80 -0.07 46.34
CA ILE A 14 33.07 -1.28 45.56
C ILE A 14 33.79 -2.28 46.46
N GLY A 15 33.30 -3.50 46.54
CA GLY A 15 33.85 -4.52 47.36
C GLY A 15 34.01 -4.10 48.83
N ASN A 16 35.20 -4.32 49.39
CA ASN A 16 35.54 -3.94 50.78
C ASN A 16 36.19 -2.55 50.93
N THR A 17 36.25 -1.75 49.85
CA THR A 17 36.82 -0.40 49.89
C THR A 17 35.92 0.61 50.59
N PRO A 18 36.48 1.68 51.22
CA PRO A 18 35.67 2.74 51.77
C PRO A 18 34.88 3.48 50.68
N ARG A 19 33.74 4.09 51.07
CA ARG A 19 32.90 4.86 50.13
C ARG A 19 33.68 6.06 49.57
N LYS A 20 33.81 6.16 48.24
CA LYS A 20 34.54 7.23 47.54
C LYS A 20 33.63 7.94 46.55
N GLN A 21 34.07 9.15 46.15
CA GLN A 21 33.38 9.96 45.14
C GLN A 21 34.02 9.72 43.78
N TYR A 22 33.18 9.43 42.76
CA TYR A 22 33.58 9.16 41.38
C TYR A 22 32.89 10.10 40.42
N GLY A 23 33.62 10.71 39.52
CA GLY A 23 33.07 11.60 38.49
C GLY A 23 32.13 10.85 37.52
N CYS A 24 31.00 11.45 37.19
CA CYS A 24 30.01 10.88 36.25
C CYS A 24 29.82 11.70 34.97
N ASN A 25 30.71 12.66 34.73
CA ASN A 25 30.67 13.53 33.54
C ASN A 25 29.31 14.25 33.39
N CYS A 26 28.75 14.78 34.47
CA CYS A 26 27.53 15.56 34.50
C CYS A 26 27.79 16.96 35.06
N SER A 27 27.29 18.00 34.41
CA SER A 27 27.37 19.39 34.90
C SER A 27 26.41 19.60 36.05
N PHE A 28 26.72 20.61 36.92
CA PHE A 28 25.84 20.97 38.06
C PHE A 28 24.70 21.90 37.59
N THR A 29 23.79 21.30 36.75
CA THR A 29 22.59 21.94 36.23
C THR A 29 21.40 21.00 36.46
N LEU A 30 20.16 21.46 36.27
CA LEU A 30 18.98 20.62 36.39
C LEU A 30 19.04 19.38 35.47
N ASP A 31 19.38 19.57 34.21
CA ASP A 31 19.53 18.45 33.25
C ASP A 31 20.69 17.52 33.65
N GLY A 32 21.80 18.10 34.15
CA GLY A 32 22.91 17.32 34.65
C GLY A 32 22.55 16.52 35.91
N MET A 33 21.67 17.01 36.76
CA MET A 33 21.16 16.27 37.93
C MET A 33 20.27 15.09 37.51
N VAL A 34 19.39 15.29 36.55
CA VAL A 34 18.54 14.21 35.97
C VAL A 34 19.42 13.14 35.34
N SER A 35 20.43 13.55 34.56
CA SER A 35 21.39 12.64 33.92
C SER A 35 22.20 11.88 34.98
N ALA A 36 22.69 12.56 36.02
CA ALA A 36 23.44 11.94 37.09
C ALA A 36 22.60 10.93 37.91
N LEU A 37 21.30 11.21 38.12
CA LEU A 37 20.38 10.27 38.75
C LEU A 37 20.18 8.99 37.90
N SER A 38 20.01 9.15 36.62
CA SER A 38 19.95 8.01 35.69
C SER A 38 21.23 7.17 35.70
N LYS A 39 22.41 7.85 35.68
CA LYS A 39 23.72 7.20 35.77
C LYS A 39 23.91 6.50 37.13
N ALA A 40 23.45 7.09 38.25
CA ALA A 40 23.49 6.46 39.58
C ALA A 40 22.66 5.17 39.63
N ASN A 41 21.47 5.16 39.02
CA ASN A 41 20.66 3.95 38.94
C ASN A 41 21.31 2.83 38.10
N LYS A 42 22.04 3.18 37.05
CA LYS A 42 22.82 2.23 36.25
C LYS A 42 23.97 1.64 37.09
N VAL A 43 24.69 2.49 37.80
CA VAL A 43 25.76 2.05 38.72
C VAL A 43 25.25 1.12 39.81
N ALA A 44 24.11 1.44 40.44
CA ALA A 44 23.51 0.58 41.46
C ALA A 44 23.13 -0.82 40.92
N LYS A 45 22.71 -0.92 39.68
CA LYS A 45 22.45 -2.21 39.02
C LYS A 45 23.75 -2.94 38.69
N ALA A 46 24.72 -2.24 38.11
CA ALA A 46 25.99 -2.79 37.69
C ALA A 46 26.82 -3.35 38.87
N LEU A 47 26.81 -2.68 40.02
CA LEU A 47 27.48 -3.18 41.22
C LEU A 47 26.99 -4.56 41.73
N LYS A 48 25.82 -5.00 41.28
CA LYS A 48 25.26 -6.32 41.58
C LYS A 48 25.60 -7.39 40.54
N LEU A 49 26.06 -6.99 39.36
CA LEU A 49 26.22 -7.88 38.18
C LEU A 49 27.68 -8.23 37.92
N PHE A 50 28.63 -7.33 38.21
CA PHE A 50 30.03 -7.56 37.90
C PHE A 50 30.74 -8.40 38.99
N ILE A 51 31.49 -9.40 38.56
CA ILE A 51 32.24 -10.32 39.44
C ILE A 51 33.62 -9.76 39.71
N SER A 52 34.23 -9.01 38.77
CA SER A 52 35.56 -8.40 38.97
C SER A 52 35.49 -6.87 39.01
N GLU A 53 36.37 -6.28 39.82
CA GLU A 53 36.50 -4.82 39.96
C GLU A 53 37.04 -4.20 38.65
N ALA A 54 37.90 -4.88 37.92
CA ALA A 54 38.42 -4.41 36.63
C ALA A 54 37.32 -4.27 35.57
N GLU A 55 36.47 -5.29 35.39
CA GLU A 55 35.35 -5.25 34.46
C GLU A 55 34.35 -4.13 34.81
N PHE A 56 34.10 -3.89 36.11
CA PHE A 56 33.26 -2.79 36.57
C PHE A 56 33.86 -1.44 36.16
N TRP A 57 35.19 -1.23 36.31
CA TRP A 57 35.80 0.05 35.95
C TRP A 57 35.82 0.27 34.44
N ASP A 58 36.06 -0.73 33.64
CA ASP A 58 35.97 -0.66 32.18
C ASP A 58 34.56 -0.30 31.74
N TRP A 59 33.56 -0.92 32.37
CA TRP A 59 32.15 -0.57 32.13
C TRP A 59 31.84 0.85 32.60
N TYR A 60 32.33 1.26 33.80
CA TYR A 60 32.09 2.57 34.35
C TYR A 60 32.68 3.68 33.51
N ASP A 61 33.88 3.51 33.00
CA ASP A 61 34.53 4.47 32.11
C ASP A 61 33.77 4.62 30.79
N ARG A 62 33.31 3.53 30.19
CA ARG A 62 32.51 3.56 28.97
C ARG A 62 31.09 4.11 29.15
N GLU A 63 30.34 3.62 30.13
CA GLU A 63 28.89 3.87 30.24
C GLU A 63 28.54 5.05 31.16
N ILE A 64 29.42 5.42 32.05
CA ILE A 64 29.18 6.50 33.05
C ILE A 64 30.00 7.75 32.72
N LYS A 65 31.30 7.60 32.48
CA LYS A 65 32.17 8.73 32.14
C LYS A 65 32.21 9.03 30.64
N ASP A 66 31.65 8.17 29.79
CA ASP A 66 31.71 8.28 28.33
C ASP A 66 33.17 8.29 27.77
N ILE A 67 34.13 7.70 28.52
CA ILE A 67 35.50 7.53 28.11
C ILE A 67 35.57 6.36 27.13
N GLY A 68 36.22 6.54 26.00
CA GLY A 68 36.27 5.51 24.92
C GLY A 68 35.09 5.50 23.96
N LYS A 69 34.08 6.36 24.17
CA LYS A 69 33.01 6.56 23.18
C LYS A 69 33.45 7.45 22.00
N ILE A 70 34.65 8.00 22.07
CA ILE A 70 35.16 8.98 21.10
C ILE A 70 35.33 8.40 19.68
N GLU A 71 35.60 7.10 19.53
CA GLU A 71 35.72 6.48 18.20
C GLU A 71 34.38 6.37 17.44
N ASN A 72 33.25 6.27 18.14
CA ASN A 72 31.92 6.24 17.50
C ASN A 72 31.31 7.64 17.29
N ASP A 73 31.88 8.70 17.87
CA ASP A 73 31.39 10.06 17.68
C ASP A 73 31.85 10.72 16.37
N LEU A 74 32.82 10.12 15.70
CA LEU A 74 33.35 10.59 14.42
C LEU A 74 32.67 9.97 13.18
N LEU A 75 31.69 9.07 13.36
CA LEU A 75 31.02 8.45 12.21
C LEU A 75 30.38 9.53 11.33
N THR A 76 30.82 9.62 10.10
CA THR A 76 30.28 10.56 9.11
C THR A 76 28.90 10.12 8.63
N PHE A 77 28.12 11.04 8.08
CA PHE A 77 26.84 10.67 7.47
C PHE A 77 27.00 9.63 6.36
N LYS A 78 28.07 9.75 5.56
CA LYS A 78 28.39 8.79 4.49
C LYS A 78 28.60 7.38 5.02
N GLU A 79 29.36 7.21 6.10
CA GLU A 79 29.62 5.92 6.75
C GLU A 79 28.33 5.37 7.41
N ALA A 80 27.57 6.20 8.10
CA ALA A 80 26.30 5.80 8.69
C ALA A 80 25.27 5.38 7.63
N ILE A 81 25.20 6.06 6.50
CA ILE A 81 24.36 5.70 5.37
C ILE A 81 24.78 4.37 4.77
N LYS A 82 26.09 4.11 4.67
CA LYS A 82 26.62 2.83 4.18
C LYS A 82 26.20 1.68 5.11
N LEU A 83 26.26 1.87 6.43
CA LEU A 83 25.77 0.87 7.39
C LEU A 83 24.28 0.59 7.21
N VAL A 84 23.45 1.62 6.97
CA VAL A 84 22.01 1.44 6.67
C VAL A 84 21.81 0.72 5.34
N GLU A 85 22.65 1.01 4.34
CA GLU A 85 22.60 0.35 3.04
C GLU A 85 22.95 -1.14 3.18
N ASP A 86 24.01 -1.47 3.90
CA ASP A 86 24.44 -2.85 4.13
C ASP A 86 23.36 -3.63 4.91
N ASP A 87 22.74 -3.01 5.92
CA ASP A 87 21.57 -3.58 6.62
C ASP A 87 20.40 -3.82 5.67
N PHE A 88 20.12 -2.92 4.74
CA PHE A 88 19.08 -3.10 3.76
C PHE A 88 19.34 -4.27 2.81
N TRP A 89 20.58 -4.42 2.31
CA TRP A 89 20.92 -5.49 1.37
C TRP A 89 21.05 -6.85 2.03
N SER A 90 21.40 -6.91 3.32
CA SER A 90 21.49 -8.16 4.09
C SER A 90 20.13 -8.78 4.39
N ARG A 91 19.08 -7.95 4.52
CA ARG A 91 17.72 -8.41 4.86
C ARG A 91 16.97 -8.89 3.62
N PRO A 92 16.17 -9.96 3.73
CA PRO A 92 15.29 -10.36 2.65
C PRO A 92 14.20 -9.32 2.39
N ASP A 93 13.60 -9.37 1.21
CA ASP A 93 12.39 -8.59 0.91
C ASP A 93 11.15 -9.16 1.63
N ARG A 94 9.99 -8.52 1.42
CA ARG A 94 8.71 -8.97 2.03
C ARG A 94 8.27 -10.37 1.60
N ARG A 95 8.82 -10.90 0.50
CA ARG A 95 8.57 -12.24 -0.03
C ARG A 95 9.64 -13.24 0.40
N LYS A 96 10.47 -12.87 1.38
CA LYS A 96 11.60 -13.66 1.88
C LYS A 96 12.68 -13.95 0.82
N ARG A 97 12.68 -13.21 -0.30
CA ARG A 97 13.71 -13.28 -1.35
C ARG A 97 14.92 -12.43 -0.95
N LYS A 98 16.13 -12.94 -1.15
CA LYS A 98 17.37 -12.18 -0.97
C LYS A 98 17.39 -10.99 -1.93
N ARG A 99 17.67 -9.80 -1.41
CA ARG A 99 17.83 -8.58 -2.22
C ARG A 99 19.15 -8.61 -3.00
N SER A 100 19.13 -7.97 -4.17
CA SER A 100 20.32 -7.84 -5.02
C SER A 100 20.44 -6.44 -5.60
N LYS A 101 21.67 -5.88 -5.60
CA LYS A 101 21.98 -4.59 -6.27
C LYS A 101 21.80 -4.67 -7.79
N SER A 102 21.87 -5.86 -8.39
CA SER A 102 21.61 -6.08 -9.81
C SER A 102 20.11 -6.13 -10.15
N ASN A 103 19.23 -6.28 -9.15
CA ASN A 103 17.79 -6.32 -9.37
C ASN A 103 17.20 -4.90 -9.41
N PRO A 104 16.64 -4.46 -10.56
CA PRO A 104 16.08 -3.12 -10.72
C PRO A 104 15.02 -2.75 -9.69
N SER A 105 14.19 -3.72 -9.28
CA SER A 105 13.13 -3.50 -8.28
C SER A 105 13.69 -3.23 -6.88
N ASP A 106 14.77 -3.95 -6.51
CA ASP A 106 15.41 -3.79 -5.21
C ASP A 106 16.16 -2.47 -5.13
N LEU A 107 16.88 -2.12 -6.21
CA LEU A 107 17.58 -0.83 -6.33
C LEU A 107 16.60 0.34 -6.25
N SER A 108 15.46 0.24 -6.96
CA SER A 108 14.42 1.25 -6.87
C SER A 108 13.81 1.32 -5.46
N SER A 109 13.68 0.19 -4.77
CA SER A 109 13.17 0.15 -3.39
C SER A 109 14.11 0.85 -2.42
N TRP A 110 15.43 0.67 -2.57
CA TRP A 110 16.44 1.42 -1.84
C TRP A 110 16.34 2.92 -2.10
N ASN A 111 16.32 3.31 -3.38
CA ASN A 111 16.26 4.70 -3.80
C ASN A 111 15.00 5.41 -3.27
N ASP A 112 13.84 4.79 -3.41
CA ASP A 112 12.56 5.38 -3.00
C ASP A 112 12.38 5.41 -1.47
N ALA A 113 12.91 4.42 -0.75
CA ALA A 113 12.72 4.33 0.69
C ALA A 113 13.76 5.15 1.48
N TYR A 114 15.01 5.18 1.03
CA TYR A 114 16.14 5.70 1.81
C TYR A 114 16.97 6.74 1.08
N HIS A 115 17.56 6.40 -0.06
CA HIS A 115 18.55 7.24 -0.75
C HIS A 115 18.01 8.64 -1.08
N ARG A 116 16.75 8.75 -1.50
CA ARG A 116 16.11 10.04 -1.80
C ARG A 116 16.09 11.02 -0.61
N PHE A 117 16.19 10.52 0.62
CA PHE A 117 16.29 11.34 1.82
C PHE A 117 17.74 11.58 2.23
N TYR A 118 18.56 10.52 2.23
CA TYR A 118 19.94 10.59 2.66
C TYR A 118 20.84 11.45 1.77
N LYS A 119 20.55 11.56 0.49
CA LYS A 119 21.32 12.41 -0.46
C LYS A 119 21.36 13.89 -0.07
N HIS A 120 20.45 14.33 0.82
CA HIS A 120 20.38 15.71 1.29
C HIS A 120 21.19 15.97 2.56
N LEU A 121 21.70 14.92 3.20
CA LEU A 121 22.56 15.03 4.37
C LEU A 121 23.99 15.45 3.97
N PRO A 122 24.71 16.21 4.81
CA PRO A 122 26.11 16.59 4.55
C PRO A 122 27.03 15.37 4.75
N GLN A 123 27.35 14.69 3.65
CA GLN A 123 27.96 13.36 3.63
C GLN A 123 29.26 13.24 4.47
N ASP A 124 30.10 14.26 4.41
CA ASP A 124 31.44 14.23 5.01
C ASP A 124 31.50 14.77 6.44
N LYS A 125 30.35 15.24 6.99
CA LYS A 125 30.26 15.68 8.38
C LYS A 125 29.94 14.53 9.33
N ALA A 126 30.37 14.64 10.57
CA ALA A 126 29.96 13.74 11.65
C ALA A 126 28.45 13.79 11.87
N VAL A 127 27.84 12.63 12.14
CA VAL A 127 26.41 12.52 12.41
C VAL A 127 26.02 13.29 13.67
N ASN A 128 25.21 14.34 13.50
CA ASN A 128 24.78 15.21 14.58
C ASN A 128 23.30 15.62 14.43
N THR A 129 22.69 16.03 15.53
CA THR A 129 21.27 16.42 15.60
C THR A 129 20.96 17.65 14.78
N LYS A 130 21.85 18.66 14.79
CA LYS A 130 21.64 19.93 14.11
C LYS A 130 21.47 19.75 12.61
N ASP A 131 22.39 19.06 11.96
CA ASP A 131 22.37 18.85 10.51
C ASP A 131 21.17 17.99 10.07
N ILE A 132 20.76 16.98 10.88
CA ILE A 132 19.54 16.18 10.63
C ILE A 132 18.29 17.05 10.70
N LEU A 133 18.13 17.86 11.74
CA LEU A 133 16.97 18.73 11.89
C LEU A 133 16.93 19.82 10.81
N GLU A 134 18.08 20.36 10.42
CA GLU A 134 18.17 21.33 9.33
C GLU A 134 17.78 20.68 7.99
N THR A 135 18.30 19.50 7.71
CA THR A 135 17.94 18.74 6.50
C THR A 135 16.46 18.41 6.47
N LEU A 136 15.85 18.12 7.63
CA LEU A 136 14.44 17.78 7.72
C LEU A 136 13.51 18.95 7.32
N LYS A 137 13.96 20.21 7.43
CA LYS A 137 13.21 21.39 6.98
C LYS A 137 12.93 21.43 5.47
N GLN A 138 13.61 20.60 4.66
CA GLN A 138 13.30 20.46 3.22
C GLN A 138 11.92 19.87 2.96
N TRP A 139 11.28 19.26 3.93
CA TRP A 139 9.93 18.71 3.83
C TRP A 139 8.98 19.46 4.76
N ASN A 140 7.84 19.86 4.23
CA ASN A 140 6.83 20.56 5.02
C ASN A 140 6.25 19.63 6.10
N LYS A 141 6.14 20.15 7.34
CA LYS A 141 5.44 19.47 8.43
C LYS A 141 4.01 19.13 8.02
N GLY A 142 3.45 18.07 8.60
CA GLY A 142 2.09 17.60 8.24
C GLY A 142 2.04 16.75 6.96
N THR A 143 3.10 16.72 6.14
CA THR A 143 3.14 15.92 4.92
C THR A 143 3.60 14.49 5.18
N LYS A 144 3.15 13.56 4.31
CA LYS A 144 3.66 12.18 4.30
C LYS A 144 5.17 12.11 4.07
N SER A 145 5.74 13.04 3.30
CA SER A 145 7.17 13.09 3.02
C SER A 145 7.97 13.45 4.26
N TYR A 146 7.51 14.42 5.06
CA TYR A 146 8.10 14.77 6.34
C TYR A 146 8.11 13.57 7.30
N LYS A 147 6.97 12.90 7.49
CA LYS A 147 6.86 11.69 8.30
C LYS A 147 7.82 10.60 7.85
N SER A 148 7.95 10.38 6.53
CA SER A 148 8.86 9.38 5.96
C SER A 148 10.31 9.76 6.17
N ALA A 149 10.69 11.03 5.99
CA ALA A 149 12.05 11.53 6.22
C ALA A 149 12.46 11.35 7.69
N THR A 150 11.59 11.74 8.63
CA THR A 150 11.82 11.56 10.07
C THR A 150 12.06 10.08 10.41
N SER A 151 11.22 9.17 9.88
CA SER A 151 11.38 7.73 10.11
C SER A 151 12.70 7.18 9.56
N VAL A 152 13.13 7.67 8.40
CA VAL A 152 14.38 7.26 7.75
C VAL A 152 15.60 7.80 8.51
N PHE A 153 15.56 9.03 8.98
CA PHE A 153 16.64 9.61 9.80
C PHE A 153 16.72 8.96 11.19
N LYS A 154 15.59 8.56 11.78
CA LYS A 154 15.60 7.73 13.01
C LYS A 154 16.30 6.39 12.78
N LYS A 155 16.08 5.74 11.62
CA LYS A 155 16.77 4.48 11.30
C LYS A 155 18.28 4.71 11.20
N LEU A 156 18.73 5.77 10.55
CA LEU A 156 20.15 6.13 10.46
C LEU A 156 20.73 6.36 11.86
N ALA A 157 20.07 7.17 12.69
CA ALA A 157 20.52 7.46 14.05
C ALA A 157 20.60 6.19 14.93
N ARG A 158 19.66 5.25 14.78
CA ARG A 158 19.70 3.96 15.50
C ARG A 158 20.88 3.10 15.09
N ILE A 159 21.17 3.00 13.80
CA ILE A 159 22.29 2.23 13.27
C ILE A 159 23.63 2.89 13.65
N ALA A 160 23.69 4.22 13.64
CA ALA A 160 24.84 4.99 14.12
C ALA A 160 24.96 5.03 15.65
N ASN A 161 24.09 4.33 16.40
CA ASN A 161 24.03 4.31 17.86
C ASN A 161 23.91 5.71 18.53
N LYS A 162 23.27 6.68 17.87
CA LYS A 162 23.07 8.05 18.33
C LYS A 162 21.71 8.20 19.04
N LYS A 163 21.60 7.77 20.29
CA LYS A 163 20.34 7.77 21.07
C LYS A 163 19.73 9.17 21.21
N SER A 164 20.54 10.20 21.47
CA SER A 164 20.07 11.59 21.59
C SER A 164 19.38 12.10 20.33
N ILE A 165 19.84 11.68 19.15
CA ILE A 165 19.21 12.04 17.87
C ILE A 165 17.86 11.32 17.73
N VAL A 166 17.78 10.05 18.15
CA VAL A 166 16.52 9.30 18.12
C VAL A 166 15.48 9.98 19.01
N GLU A 167 15.84 10.35 20.24
CA GLU A 167 14.99 11.06 21.20
C GLU A 167 14.52 12.41 20.64
N ALA A 168 15.44 13.21 20.06
CA ALA A 168 15.08 14.48 19.43
C ALA A 168 14.08 14.30 18.28
N LEU A 169 14.23 13.24 17.48
CA LEU A 169 13.30 12.94 16.39
C LEU A 169 11.99 12.29 16.86
N ASP A 170 11.98 11.61 18.04
CA ASP A 170 10.76 11.06 18.65
C ASP A 170 9.86 12.17 19.21
N ASN A 171 10.44 13.25 19.68
CA ASN A 171 9.72 14.43 20.20
C ASN A 171 9.12 15.32 19.08
N LEU A 172 9.40 15.05 17.81
CA LEU A 172 8.80 15.81 16.72
C LEU A 172 7.36 15.40 16.46
N ASP A 173 6.48 16.38 16.27
CA ASP A 173 5.15 16.11 15.75
C ASP A 173 5.24 15.71 14.27
N VAL A 174 4.95 14.44 14.00
CA VAL A 174 4.92 13.83 12.67
C VAL A 174 3.50 13.48 12.23
N THR A 175 2.49 14.07 12.89
CA THR A 175 1.09 13.89 12.51
C THR A 175 0.87 14.38 11.09
N GLN A 176 0.29 13.52 10.25
CA GLN A 176 -0.03 13.92 8.89
C GLN A 176 -1.34 14.68 8.88
N THR A 177 -1.27 15.98 8.61
CA THR A 177 -2.42 16.88 8.47
C THR A 177 -2.76 17.19 7.02
N GLU A 178 -1.76 17.14 6.13
CA GLU A 178 -1.96 17.35 4.71
C GLU A 178 -2.26 16.03 4.00
N PHE A 179 -3.42 15.93 3.41
CA PHE A 179 -3.82 14.81 2.58
C PHE A 179 -4.01 15.29 1.15
N LYS A 180 -3.37 14.60 0.19
CA LYS A 180 -3.71 14.84 -1.22
C LYS A 180 -5.19 14.54 -1.43
N GLU A 181 -5.87 15.46 -2.06
CA GLU A 181 -7.24 15.23 -2.51
C GLU A 181 -7.28 13.95 -3.35
N LEU A 182 -8.17 13.06 -2.95
CA LEU A 182 -8.32 11.76 -3.58
C LEU A 182 -9.39 11.91 -4.64
N GLN A 183 -8.98 11.87 -5.91
CA GLN A 183 -9.91 11.95 -7.01
C GLN A 183 -10.89 10.79 -6.99
N SER A 184 -12.15 11.12 -7.18
CA SER A 184 -13.23 10.19 -7.48
C SER A 184 -13.55 10.26 -8.98
N ALA A 185 -14.00 9.14 -9.53
CA ALA A 185 -14.57 9.06 -10.87
C ALA A 185 -15.96 8.45 -10.75
N THR A 186 -16.92 8.93 -11.53
CA THR A 186 -18.20 8.26 -11.69
C THR A 186 -18.16 7.33 -12.90
N LEU A 187 -19.07 6.35 -12.95
CA LEU A 187 -19.19 5.48 -14.10
C LEU A 187 -19.64 6.27 -15.35
N SER A 188 -20.53 7.25 -15.19
CA SER A 188 -20.96 8.14 -16.27
C SER A 188 -19.79 8.90 -16.88
N ASP A 189 -18.99 9.58 -16.03
CA ASP A 189 -17.81 10.32 -16.50
C ASP A 189 -16.82 9.42 -17.27
N PHE A 190 -16.61 8.19 -16.79
CA PHE A 190 -15.75 7.23 -17.45
C PHE A 190 -16.29 6.81 -18.81
N LEU A 191 -17.60 6.49 -18.90
CA LEU A 191 -18.24 6.05 -20.15
C LEU A 191 -18.26 7.18 -21.18
N GLU A 192 -18.64 8.39 -20.81
CA GLU A 192 -18.65 9.56 -21.68
C GLU A 192 -17.25 9.89 -22.19
N TRP A 193 -16.25 9.87 -21.30
CA TRP A 193 -14.87 10.07 -21.70
C TRP A 193 -14.35 8.99 -22.65
N ARG A 194 -14.68 7.71 -22.40
CA ARG A 194 -14.34 6.58 -23.27
C ARG A 194 -14.93 6.75 -24.66
N ASP A 195 -16.22 7.01 -24.73
CA ASP A 195 -16.97 7.15 -25.99
C ASP A 195 -16.45 8.34 -26.81
N ARG A 196 -16.17 9.45 -26.17
CA ARG A 196 -15.52 10.63 -26.78
C ARG A 196 -14.10 10.29 -27.28
N THR A 197 -13.34 9.53 -26.50
CA THR A 197 -11.96 9.16 -26.86
C THR A 197 -11.92 8.17 -28.03
N LEU A 198 -12.92 7.31 -28.17
CA LEU A 198 -13.10 6.41 -29.32
C LEU A 198 -13.71 7.11 -30.56
N GLY A 199 -14.23 8.31 -30.41
CA GLY A 199 -14.91 9.05 -31.49
C GLY A 199 -16.35 8.63 -31.72
N ILE A 200 -16.98 7.93 -30.79
CA ILE A 200 -18.39 7.52 -30.87
C ILE A 200 -19.30 8.76 -30.79
N SER A 201 -19.02 9.65 -29.87
CA SER A 201 -19.80 10.87 -29.64
C SER A 201 -19.31 12.08 -30.43
N LYS A 202 -18.07 12.07 -30.92
CA LYS A 202 -17.46 13.20 -31.65
C LYS A 202 -16.35 12.70 -32.58
N LYS A 203 -16.38 13.16 -33.83
CA LYS A 203 -15.37 12.82 -34.84
C LYS A 203 -13.95 13.11 -34.35
N LEU A 204 -13.08 12.14 -34.53
CA LEU A 204 -11.66 12.25 -34.16
C LEU A 204 -10.86 13.00 -35.25
N ARG A 205 -9.70 13.53 -34.85
CA ARG A 205 -8.75 14.12 -35.81
C ARG A 205 -8.23 13.03 -36.78
N PRO A 206 -7.95 13.35 -38.05
CA PRO A 206 -7.55 12.36 -39.05
C PRO A 206 -6.36 11.47 -38.66
N ASN A 207 -5.37 12.03 -37.99
CA ASN A 207 -4.12 11.32 -37.58
C ASN A 207 -4.18 10.73 -36.18
N CYS A 208 -5.36 10.31 -35.74
CA CYS A 208 -5.53 9.68 -34.44
C CYS A 208 -5.24 8.18 -34.52
N ASP A 209 -4.29 7.71 -33.71
CA ASP A 209 -4.06 6.27 -33.54
C ASP A 209 -5.17 5.63 -32.71
N LEU A 210 -6.16 5.08 -33.41
CA LEU A 210 -7.33 4.46 -32.80
C LEU A 210 -6.97 3.14 -32.09
N ASN A 211 -5.97 2.41 -32.57
CA ASN A 211 -5.58 1.14 -31.97
C ASN A 211 -4.93 1.36 -30.59
N VAL A 212 -4.04 2.35 -30.49
CA VAL A 212 -3.46 2.74 -29.19
C VAL A 212 -4.54 3.20 -28.23
N ARG A 213 -5.55 3.96 -28.70
CA ARG A 213 -6.66 4.39 -27.86
C ARG A 213 -7.50 3.21 -27.37
N ARG A 214 -7.90 2.32 -28.26
CA ARG A 214 -8.66 1.11 -27.92
C ARG A 214 -7.93 0.26 -26.88
N ALA A 215 -6.62 0.01 -27.07
CA ALA A 215 -5.82 -0.78 -26.17
C ALA A 215 -5.75 -0.16 -24.77
N TRP A 216 -5.43 1.12 -24.64
CA TRP A 216 -5.39 1.78 -23.33
C TRP A 216 -6.76 1.94 -22.70
N LEU A 217 -7.81 2.20 -23.47
CA LEU A 217 -9.17 2.26 -22.94
C LEU A 217 -9.65 0.89 -22.46
N TRP A 218 -9.23 -0.20 -23.13
CA TRP A 218 -9.46 -1.54 -22.61
C TRP A 218 -8.76 -1.76 -21.25
N VAL A 219 -7.50 -1.33 -21.12
CA VAL A 219 -6.76 -1.39 -19.85
C VAL A 219 -7.48 -0.60 -18.75
N PHE A 220 -7.97 0.60 -19.03
CA PHE A 220 -8.75 1.38 -18.06
C PHE A 220 -10.10 0.74 -17.74
N SER A 221 -10.75 0.12 -18.73
CA SER A 221 -11.99 -0.65 -18.53
C SER A 221 -11.78 -1.83 -17.58
N MET A 222 -10.65 -2.53 -17.69
CA MET A 222 -10.28 -3.58 -16.74
C MET A 222 -10.12 -3.04 -15.30
N GLN A 223 -9.61 -1.82 -15.14
CA GLN A 223 -9.56 -1.18 -13.82
C GLN A 223 -10.96 -0.87 -13.27
N VAL A 224 -11.88 -0.40 -14.11
CA VAL A 224 -13.27 -0.08 -13.71
C VAL A 224 -14.04 -1.34 -13.34
N VAL A 225 -13.81 -2.44 -14.05
CA VAL A 225 -14.55 -3.69 -13.84
C VAL A 225 -13.99 -4.51 -12.68
N TYR A 226 -12.67 -4.67 -12.60
CA TYR A 226 -12.04 -5.56 -11.61
C TYR A 226 -11.33 -4.84 -10.46
N GLY A 227 -11.23 -3.53 -10.52
CA GLY A 227 -10.52 -2.74 -9.53
C GLY A 227 -9.01 -2.98 -9.51
N LEU A 228 -8.40 -3.34 -10.62
CA LEU A 228 -6.98 -3.65 -10.72
C LEU A 228 -6.10 -2.40 -10.57
N ARG A 229 -4.88 -2.57 -10.07
CA ARG A 229 -3.84 -1.55 -10.29
C ARG A 229 -3.43 -1.58 -11.75
N ILE A 230 -3.01 -0.43 -12.29
CA ILE A 230 -2.68 -0.34 -13.72
C ILE A 230 -1.72 -1.44 -14.19
N HIS A 231 -0.67 -1.73 -13.42
CA HIS A 231 0.31 -2.76 -13.78
C HIS A 231 -0.23 -4.19 -13.61
N GLU A 232 -1.27 -4.41 -12.81
CA GLU A 232 -1.86 -5.74 -12.60
C GLU A 232 -2.65 -6.21 -13.83
N VAL A 233 -3.17 -5.27 -14.65
CA VAL A 233 -3.81 -5.61 -15.94
C VAL A 233 -2.82 -6.34 -16.86
N PHE A 234 -1.55 -5.93 -16.82
CA PHE A 234 -0.47 -6.56 -17.60
C PHE A 234 0.10 -7.83 -16.96
N ALA A 235 -0.47 -8.30 -15.88
CA ALA A 235 -0.10 -9.53 -15.19
C ALA A 235 -1.19 -10.61 -15.27
N ILE A 236 -2.28 -10.35 -16.00
CA ILE A 236 -3.36 -11.32 -16.15
C ILE A 236 -2.87 -12.51 -16.99
N GLN A 237 -3.11 -13.72 -16.48
CA GLN A 237 -2.59 -14.97 -17.05
C GLN A 237 -3.56 -15.64 -18.01
N ASN A 238 -4.86 -15.43 -17.85
CA ASN A 238 -5.92 -16.10 -18.61
C ASN A 238 -6.65 -15.18 -19.60
N LEU A 239 -5.95 -14.26 -20.27
CA LEU A 239 -6.60 -13.35 -21.23
C LEU A 239 -7.18 -14.07 -22.45
N THR A 240 -6.36 -14.91 -23.10
CA THR A 240 -6.69 -15.60 -24.37
C THR A 240 -6.49 -17.11 -24.33
N LYS A 241 -5.96 -17.64 -23.23
CA LYS A 241 -5.74 -19.07 -23.01
C LYS A 241 -6.16 -19.41 -21.59
N PRO A 242 -6.71 -20.60 -21.35
CA PRO A 242 -7.03 -21.03 -19.99
C PRO A 242 -5.76 -21.10 -19.14
N PHE A 243 -5.91 -20.92 -17.85
CA PHE A 243 -4.83 -21.00 -16.88
C PHE A 243 -5.09 -22.13 -15.88
N MET A 244 -4.10 -22.99 -15.70
CA MET A 244 -4.15 -24.06 -14.70
C MET A 244 -3.50 -23.58 -13.40
N THR A 245 -4.23 -23.63 -12.31
CA THR A 245 -3.73 -23.30 -10.98
C THR A 245 -2.80 -24.38 -10.45
N LYS A 246 -2.05 -24.10 -9.37
CA LYS A 246 -1.21 -25.10 -8.69
C LYS A 246 -2.00 -26.31 -8.19
N ASP A 247 -3.26 -26.09 -7.83
CA ASP A 247 -4.18 -27.12 -7.34
C ASP A 247 -4.92 -27.84 -8.49
N LYS A 248 -4.41 -27.72 -9.73
CA LYS A 248 -4.96 -28.36 -10.93
C LYS A 248 -6.39 -27.92 -11.32
N VAL A 249 -6.84 -26.76 -10.83
CA VAL A 249 -8.11 -26.16 -11.24
C VAL A 249 -7.85 -25.32 -12.50
N THR A 250 -8.59 -25.59 -13.58
CA THR A 250 -8.50 -24.82 -14.82
C THR A 250 -9.47 -23.63 -14.77
N ILE A 251 -8.94 -22.43 -14.97
CA ILE A 251 -9.72 -21.21 -15.15
C ILE A 251 -9.77 -20.90 -16.63
N ALA A 252 -10.96 -20.83 -17.19
CA ALA A 252 -11.18 -20.53 -18.61
C ALA A 252 -10.60 -19.18 -19.01
N ALA A 253 -10.28 -19.01 -20.29
CA ALA A 253 -9.78 -17.75 -20.82
C ALA A 253 -10.84 -16.64 -20.67
N LEU A 254 -10.40 -15.38 -20.51
CA LEU A 254 -11.33 -14.26 -20.38
C LEU A 254 -12.15 -14.05 -21.68
N ASN A 255 -11.55 -14.31 -22.83
CA ASN A 255 -12.22 -14.22 -24.13
C ASN A 255 -13.09 -15.44 -24.45
N ASP A 256 -13.05 -16.48 -23.63
CA ASP A 256 -13.86 -17.68 -23.80
C ASP A 256 -15.31 -17.40 -23.36
N GLU A 257 -16.27 -17.81 -24.17
CA GLU A 257 -17.69 -17.69 -23.82
C GLU A 257 -18.07 -18.57 -22.63
N PHE A 258 -17.39 -19.70 -22.41
CA PHE A 258 -17.58 -20.55 -21.22
C PHE A 258 -17.05 -19.95 -19.91
N ASN A 259 -16.37 -18.83 -19.94
CA ASN A 259 -16.04 -18.08 -18.75
C ASN A 259 -17.19 -17.17 -18.32
N ASP A 260 -18.30 -17.76 -17.92
CA ASP A 260 -19.55 -17.06 -17.54
C ASP A 260 -19.34 -16.12 -16.34
N ASN A 261 -18.52 -16.53 -15.39
CA ASN A 261 -18.20 -15.73 -14.20
C ASN A 261 -17.19 -14.63 -14.49
N ASN A 262 -16.63 -14.57 -15.70
CA ASN A 262 -15.60 -13.62 -16.11
C ASN A 262 -14.43 -13.55 -15.13
N LEU A 263 -14.02 -14.69 -14.56
CA LEU A 263 -12.91 -14.76 -13.64
C LEU A 263 -11.59 -14.50 -14.34
N ILE A 264 -10.73 -13.72 -13.68
CA ILE A 264 -9.35 -13.48 -14.13
C ILE A 264 -8.35 -13.91 -13.08
N VAL A 265 -7.18 -14.33 -13.56
CA VAL A 265 -6.03 -14.75 -12.75
C VAL A 265 -4.94 -13.70 -12.87
N ILE A 266 -4.60 -13.02 -11.78
CA ILE A 266 -3.49 -12.07 -11.72
C ILE A 266 -2.23 -12.83 -11.28
N GLY A 267 -1.18 -12.80 -12.09
CA GLY A 267 0.10 -13.43 -11.80
C GLY A 267 1.00 -12.59 -10.91
N GLU A 268 2.14 -13.18 -10.55
CA GLU A 268 3.16 -12.50 -9.73
C GLU A 268 3.97 -11.47 -10.51
N PHE A 269 4.06 -11.63 -11.82
CA PHE A 269 4.85 -10.78 -12.71
C PHE A 269 4.01 -10.24 -13.86
N THR A 270 4.32 -9.02 -14.27
CA THR A 270 3.78 -8.42 -15.49
C THR A 270 4.52 -8.94 -16.73
N ILE A 271 3.98 -8.67 -17.92
CA ILE A 271 4.61 -9.06 -19.20
C ILE A 271 6.01 -8.44 -19.42
N ILE A 272 6.38 -7.39 -18.70
CA ILE A 272 7.73 -6.82 -18.72
C ILE A 272 8.60 -7.26 -17.53
N GLY A 273 8.17 -8.27 -16.78
CA GLY A 273 8.94 -8.88 -15.68
C GLY A 273 8.92 -8.12 -14.35
N THR A 274 8.17 -7.02 -14.23
CA THR A 274 8.02 -6.34 -12.94
C THR A 274 7.04 -7.10 -12.05
N SER A 275 7.36 -7.21 -10.74
CA SER A 275 6.52 -7.94 -9.81
C SER A 275 5.25 -7.17 -9.44
N THR A 276 4.14 -7.90 -9.32
CA THR A 276 2.89 -7.36 -8.76
C THR A 276 2.99 -7.22 -7.24
N LYS A 277 2.26 -6.27 -6.67
CA LYS A 277 2.32 -6.01 -5.23
C LYS A 277 1.69 -7.12 -4.39
N THR A 278 0.71 -7.81 -4.93
CA THR A 278 -0.18 -8.71 -4.20
C THR A 278 -0.04 -10.19 -4.56
N SER A 279 1.02 -10.56 -5.28
CA SER A 279 1.22 -11.95 -5.72
C SER A 279 0.06 -12.50 -6.57
N TYR A 280 0.01 -13.82 -6.73
CA TYR A 280 -1.04 -14.55 -7.42
C TYR A 280 -2.40 -14.41 -6.73
N ARG A 281 -3.46 -14.11 -7.47
CA ARG A 281 -4.84 -14.10 -6.99
C ARG A 281 -5.86 -14.23 -8.11
N LEU A 282 -7.06 -14.68 -7.73
CA LEU A 282 -8.25 -14.59 -8.55
C LEU A 282 -8.97 -13.27 -8.32
N ALA A 283 -9.60 -12.73 -9.35
CA ALA A 283 -10.49 -11.58 -9.23
C ALA A 283 -11.74 -11.80 -10.09
N LYS A 284 -12.89 -11.32 -9.57
CA LYS A 284 -14.18 -11.30 -10.27
C LYS A 284 -14.59 -9.87 -10.60
N PRO A 285 -15.49 -9.66 -11.60
CA PRO A 285 -16.04 -8.35 -11.88
C PRO A 285 -16.77 -7.75 -10.69
N LEU A 286 -16.60 -6.45 -10.48
CA LEU A 286 -17.30 -5.64 -9.48
C LEU A 286 -18.28 -4.72 -10.22
N LEU A 287 -19.36 -5.31 -10.73
CA LEU A 287 -20.32 -4.62 -11.60
C LEU A 287 -21.39 -3.91 -10.76
N PRO A 288 -21.80 -2.69 -11.15
CA PRO A 288 -22.94 -2.05 -10.53
C PRO A 288 -24.24 -2.71 -11.00
N SER A 289 -25.20 -2.89 -10.09
CA SER A 289 -26.48 -3.57 -10.36
C SER A 289 -27.26 -2.94 -11.52
N LYS A 290 -27.14 -1.60 -11.69
CA LYS A 290 -27.79 -0.85 -12.77
C LYS A 290 -27.16 -1.05 -14.15
N HIS A 291 -26.00 -1.70 -14.25
CA HIS A 291 -25.26 -1.89 -15.50
C HIS A 291 -24.76 -3.34 -15.67
N PRO A 292 -25.67 -4.33 -15.69
CA PRO A 292 -25.28 -5.75 -15.83
C PRO A 292 -24.53 -6.04 -17.12
N HIS A 293 -24.79 -5.29 -18.19
CA HIS A 293 -24.17 -5.45 -19.52
C HIS A 293 -22.83 -4.72 -19.67
N LEU A 294 -22.23 -4.24 -18.58
CA LEU A 294 -20.99 -3.43 -18.62
C LEU A 294 -19.82 -4.22 -19.24
N ILE A 295 -19.73 -5.53 -19.01
CA ILE A 295 -18.72 -6.43 -19.63
C ILE A 295 -18.77 -6.32 -21.14
N LYS A 296 -19.97 -6.44 -21.75
CA LYS A 296 -20.18 -6.31 -23.20
C LYS A 296 -19.93 -4.88 -23.68
N LYS A 297 -20.47 -3.87 -22.99
CA LYS A 297 -20.31 -2.45 -23.36
C LYS A 297 -18.85 -2.01 -23.39
N LEU A 298 -18.01 -2.56 -22.50
CA LEU A 298 -16.60 -2.21 -22.40
C LEU A 298 -15.68 -3.16 -23.19
N ASP A 299 -16.22 -4.09 -23.98
CA ASP A 299 -15.48 -5.10 -24.75
C ASP A 299 -14.47 -5.90 -23.89
N ILE A 300 -14.82 -6.20 -22.64
CA ILE A 300 -13.91 -6.86 -21.69
C ILE A 300 -13.42 -8.23 -22.22
N LYS A 301 -14.31 -9.01 -22.87
CA LYS A 301 -13.99 -10.31 -23.47
C LYS A 301 -13.18 -10.22 -24.77
N LYS A 302 -12.77 -9.01 -25.19
CA LYS A 302 -11.88 -8.79 -26.35
C LYS A 302 -10.54 -8.21 -25.89
N PRO A 303 -9.65 -9.01 -25.27
CA PRO A 303 -8.41 -8.53 -24.71
C PRO A 303 -7.56 -7.78 -25.74
N LEU A 304 -7.16 -6.57 -25.37
CA LEU A 304 -6.32 -5.73 -26.22
C LEU A 304 -5.31 -4.97 -25.35
N LEU A 305 -4.10 -5.51 -25.25
CA LEU A 305 -3.01 -4.85 -24.52
C LEU A 305 -2.22 -3.92 -25.43
N PRO A 306 -1.76 -2.77 -24.94
CA PRO A 306 -0.83 -1.91 -25.67
C PRO A 306 0.49 -2.63 -25.95
N GLU A 307 0.99 -2.54 -27.17
CA GLU A 307 2.26 -3.18 -27.59
C GLU A 307 3.52 -2.44 -27.12
N ASN A 308 3.37 -1.39 -26.35
CA ASN A 308 4.47 -0.57 -25.88
C ASN A 308 5.38 -1.34 -24.92
N LYS A 309 6.68 -1.27 -25.19
CA LYS A 309 7.74 -1.74 -24.30
C LYS A 309 8.55 -0.56 -23.78
N PRO A 310 9.14 -0.61 -22.58
CA PRO A 310 10.05 0.43 -22.13
C PRO A 310 11.34 0.37 -22.95
N GLU A 311 11.71 1.48 -23.57
CA GLU A 311 12.98 1.62 -24.29
C GLU A 311 14.17 1.80 -23.33
N SER A 312 13.89 2.22 -22.11
CA SER A 312 14.91 2.53 -21.11
C SER A 312 15.27 1.32 -20.26
N SER A 313 16.56 1.06 -20.09
CA SER A 313 17.09 0.08 -19.14
C SER A 313 17.08 0.58 -17.67
N LYS A 314 16.70 1.84 -17.41
CA LYS A 314 16.64 2.40 -16.06
C LYS A 314 15.56 1.69 -15.24
N SER A 315 15.95 1.12 -14.10
CA SER A 315 15.09 0.32 -13.24
C SER A 315 13.81 1.04 -12.79
N ASP A 316 13.90 2.33 -12.50
CA ASP A 316 12.76 3.16 -12.13
C ASP A 316 11.76 3.33 -13.27
N THR A 317 12.24 3.46 -14.50
CA THR A 317 11.40 3.57 -15.69
C THR A 317 10.66 2.25 -15.94
N ILE A 318 11.36 1.12 -15.85
CA ILE A 318 10.74 -0.21 -16.00
C ILE A 318 9.65 -0.42 -14.94
N ARG A 319 9.94 -0.14 -13.68
CA ARG A 319 8.98 -0.30 -12.58
C ARG A 319 7.75 0.60 -12.71
N LYS A 320 7.95 1.84 -13.16
CA LYS A 320 6.90 2.86 -13.26
C LYS A 320 6.27 2.94 -14.64
N PHE A 321 6.74 2.15 -15.60
CA PHE A 321 6.37 2.25 -17.01
C PHE A 321 4.86 2.34 -17.25
N TYR A 322 4.10 1.36 -16.77
CA TYR A 322 2.66 1.33 -16.99
C TYR A 322 1.93 2.51 -16.34
N CYS A 323 2.33 2.86 -15.11
CA CYS A 323 1.73 4.00 -14.40
C CYS A 323 2.01 5.32 -15.10
N ASN A 324 3.27 5.53 -15.54
CA ASN A 324 3.67 6.76 -16.23
C ASN A 324 2.96 6.88 -17.59
N THR A 325 2.93 5.80 -18.37
CA THR A 325 2.27 5.80 -19.69
C THR A 325 0.76 6.01 -19.54
N ALA A 326 0.11 5.30 -18.63
CA ALA A 326 -1.31 5.50 -18.36
C ALA A 326 -1.63 6.96 -17.98
N THR A 327 -0.85 7.55 -17.07
CA THR A 327 -1.04 8.95 -16.66
C THR A 327 -0.86 9.91 -17.85
N LYS A 328 0.12 9.67 -18.73
CA LYS A 328 0.29 10.45 -19.96
C LYS A 328 -0.93 10.34 -20.86
N GLN A 329 -1.51 9.14 -21.03
CA GLN A 329 -2.70 8.95 -21.87
C GLN A 329 -3.93 9.63 -21.27
N LEU A 330 -4.17 9.54 -19.95
CA LEU A 330 -5.25 10.28 -19.29
C LEU A 330 -5.15 11.77 -19.57
N LYS A 331 -3.96 12.36 -19.40
CA LYS A 331 -3.72 13.78 -19.68
C LYS A 331 -3.92 14.11 -21.14
N ARG A 332 -3.34 13.31 -22.07
CA ARG A 332 -3.41 13.51 -23.52
C ARG A 332 -4.86 13.49 -24.04
N TRP A 333 -5.68 12.62 -23.49
CA TRP A 333 -7.08 12.46 -23.91
C TRP A 333 -8.07 13.20 -23.01
N LYS A 334 -7.56 14.13 -22.19
CA LYS A 334 -8.35 15.01 -21.33
C LYS A 334 -9.39 14.23 -20.50
N ALA A 335 -8.93 13.20 -19.80
CA ALA A 335 -9.79 12.47 -18.86
C ALA A 335 -10.27 13.40 -17.74
N PRO A 336 -11.49 13.21 -17.22
CA PRO A 336 -12.03 13.99 -16.10
C PRO A 336 -11.32 13.68 -14.76
N PHE A 337 -10.40 12.72 -14.76
CA PHE A 337 -9.58 12.31 -13.62
C PHE A 337 -8.11 12.17 -14.09
N THR A 338 -7.17 12.51 -13.22
CA THR A 338 -5.72 12.44 -13.54
C THR A 338 -5.02 11.23 -12.90
N GLN A 339 -5.71 10.52 -12.01
CA GLN A 339 -5.19 9.39 -11.27
C GLN A 339 -5.88 8.09 -11.69
N THR A 340 -5.14 7.14 -12.26
CA THR A 340 -5.67 5.80 -12.60
C THR A 340 -6.28 5.07 -11.39
N HIS A 341 -5.83 5.42 -10.17
CA HIS A 341 -6.35 4.85 -8.95
C HIS A 341 -7.82 5.21 -8.67
N ALA A 342 -8.33 6.31 -9.26
CA ALA A 342 -9.73 6.68 -9.20
C ALA A 342 -10.65 5.59 -9.80
N LEU A 343 -10.21 4.96 -10.90
CA LEU A 343 -10.96 3.86 -11.55
C LEU A 343 -11.05 2.60 -10.67
N ARG A 344 -9.98 2.30 -9.94
CA ARG A 344 -9.98 1.21 -8.97
C ARG A 344 -10.95 1.48 -7.80
N HIS A 345 -11.04 2.75 -7.36
CA HIS A 345 -12.02 3.13 -6.34
C HIS A 345 -13.44 3.03 -6.86
N LEU A 346 -13.67 3.45 -8.10
CA LEU A 346 -14.95 3.29 -8.75
C LEU A 346 -15.40 1.82 -8.78
N ALA A 347 -14.51 0.90 -9.15
CA ALA A 347 -14.82 -0.54 -9.15
C ALA A 347 -15.26 -1.04 -7.75
N ASN A 348 -14.54 -0.65 -6.70
CA ASN A 348 -14.92 -1.07 -5.35
C ASN A 348 -16.26 -0.46 -4.90
N LEU A 349 -16.52 0.79 -5.28
CA LEU A 349 -17.79 1.45 -5.01
C LEU A 349 -18.95 0.75 -5.74
N ASN A 350 -18.76 0.43 -7.03
CA ASN A 350 -19.72 -0.35 -7.81
C ASN A 350 -20.04 -1.70 -7.16
N GLY A 351 -19.02 -2.44 -6.74
CA GLY A 351 -19.21 -3.71 -6.03
C GLY A 351 -19.90 -3.55 -4.67
N MET A 352 -19.65 -2.46 -3.97
CA MET A 352 -20.34 -2.16 -2.70
C MET A 352 -21.83 -1.85 -2.92
N GLN A 353 -22.14 -1.02 -3.92
CA GLN A 353 -23.51 -0.69 -4.29
C GLN A 353 -24.29 -1.91 -4.84
N ALA A 354 -23.58 -2.88 -5.42
CA ALA A 354 -24.14 -4.13 -5.89
C ALA A 354 -24.29 -5.19 -4.78
N GLY A 355 -24.01 -4.86 -3.52
CA GLY A 355 -24.13 -5.79 -2.40
C GLY A 355 -23.02 -6.85 -2.33
N ILE A 356 -21.94 -6.74 -3.13
CA ILE A 356 -20.82 -7.69 -3.05
C ILE A 356 -20.12 -7.55 -1.70
N SER A 357 -19.95 -8.67 -0.98
CA SER A 357 -19.37 -8.65 0.37
C SER A 357 -17.98 -8.01 0.41
N LEU A 358 -17.61 -7.48 1.56
CA LEU A 358 -16.31 -6.82 1.78
C LEU A 358 -15.14 -7.76 1.47
N GLU A 359 -15.25 -9.03 1.86
CA GLU A 359 -14.22 -10.06 1.68
C GLU A 359 -13.97 -10.32 0.19
N VAL A 360 -15.04 -10.53 -0.58
CA VAL A 360 -14.96 -10.77 -2.03
C VAL A 360 -14.38 -9.57 -2.77
N ARG A 361 -14.82 -8.35 -2.40
CA ARG A 361 -14.26 -7.11 -2.97
C ARG A 361 -12.77 -6.96 -2.61
N ALA A 362 -12.42 -7.21 -1.35
CA ALA A 362 -11.03 -7.13 -0.88
C ALA A 362 -10.14 -8.14 -1.62
N GLN A 363 -10.59 -9.38 -1.79
CA GLN A 363 -9.88 -10.42 -2.55
C GLN A 363 -9.67 -10.00 -4.01
N SER A 364 -10.71 -9.57 -4.71
CA SER A 364 -10.62 -9.10 -6.11
C SER A 364 -9.63 -7.93 -6.25
N LEU A 365 -9.65 -7.00 -5.31
CA LEU A 365 -8.75 -5.86 -5.25
C LEU A 365 -7.32 -6.23 -4.79
N GLY A 366 -7.10 -7.39 -4.18
CA GLY A 366 -5.83 -7.74 -3.53
C GLY A 366 -5.54 -6.84 -2.32
N HIS A 367 -6.53 -6.68 -1.46
CA HIS A 367 -6.47 -6.00 -0.16
C HIS A 367 -6.81 -6.99 0.96
N THR A 368 -6.47 -6.64 2.20
CA THR A 368 -7.14 -7.24 3.35
C THR A 368 -8.51 -6.57 3.53
N PRO A 369 -9.52 -7.24 4.11
CA PRO A 369 -10.81 -6.62 4.42
C PRO A 369 -10.67 -5.32 5.22
N THR A 370 -9.85 -5.31 6.26
CA THR A 370 -9.56 -4.12 7.08
C THR A 370 -9.00 -2.95 6.26
N MET A 371 -8.05 -3.23 5.33
CA MET A 371 -7.50 -2.19 4.46
C MET A 371 -8.56 -1.68 3.49
N ASN A 372 -9.40 -2.57 2.96
CA ASN A 372 -10.47 -2.19 2.06
C ASN A 372 -11.47 -1.26 2.77
N ASP A 373 -11.93 -1.63 3.94
CA ASP A 373 -12.85 -0.83 4.76
C ASP A 373 -12.27 0.55 5.10
N SER A 374 -11.06 0.61 5.65
CA SER A 374 -10.43 1.87 6.10
C SER A 374 -10.17 2.86 4.96
N VAL A 375 -9.81 2.37 3.77
CA VAL A 375 -9.51 3.23 2.61
C VAL A 375 -10.79 3.80 2.00
N TYR A 376 -11.88 3.03 1.99
CA TYR A 376 -13.09 3.41 1.25
C TYR A 376 -14.10 4.17 2.11
N LYS A 377 -14.19 3.93 3.42
CA LYS A 377 -15.00 4.77 4.34
C LYS A 377 -14.62 6.26 4.28
N LYS A 378 -13.33 6.55 4.14
CA LYS A 378 -12.82 7.94 4.01
C LYS A 378 -13.21 8.65 2.71
N ARG A 379 -13.77 7.94 1.73
CA ARG A 379 -14.13 8.47 0.39
C ARG A 379 -15.61 8.34 0.09
N GLN A 380 -16.37 7.85 1.04
CA GLN A 380 -17.80 7.63 0.86
C GLN A 380 -18.51 8.96 0.97
N HIS A 381 -19.10 9.44 -0.14
CA HIS A 381 -19.98 10.61 -0.12
C HIS A 381 -21.29 10.27 0.59
N THR A 382 -21.92 11.27 1.19
CA THR A 382 -23.21 11.11 1.89
C THR A 382 -24.26 10.45 1.01
N GLN A 383 -24.35 10.83 -0.27
CA GLN A 383 -25.29 10.21 -1.23
C GLN A 383 -25.00 8.70 -1.39
N THR A 384 -23.74 8.30 -1.48
CA THR A 384 -23.37 6.88 -1.54
C THR A 384 -23.81 6.13 -0.27
N THR A 385 -23.65 6.75 0.88
CA THR A 385 -24.13 6.18 2.15
C THR A 385 -25.65 6.01 2.15
N ILE A 386 -26.38 7.01 1.69
CA ILE A 386 -27.85 6.96 1.54
C ILE A 386 -28.23 5.82 0.59
N ASP A 387 -27.61 5.75 -0.58
CA ASP A 387 -27.88 4.70 -1.57
C ASP A 387 -27.64 3.29 -1.01
N ILE A 388 -26.58 3.10 -0.21
CA ILE A 388 -26.29 1.83 0.45
C ILE A 388 -27.34 1.51 1.50
N LEU A 389 -27.69 2.47 2.34
CA LEU A 389 -28.70 2.28 3.40
C LEU A 389 -30.07 1.94 2.81
N LEU A 390 -30.47 2.62 1.74
CA LEU A 390 -31.74 2.38 1.06
C LEU A 390 -31.77 1.05 0.28
N ASN A 391 -30.61 0.60 -0.21
CA ASN A 391 -30.48 -0.66 -0.95
C ASN A 391 -30.08 -1.86 -0.07
N SER A 392 -29.66 -1.64 1.17
CA SER A 392 -29.26 -2.71 2.10
C SER A 392 -30.41 -3.67 2.44
N ASN A 393 -31.64 -3.20 2.34
CA ASN A 393 -32.85 -4.05 2.51
C ASN A 393 -33.25 -4.80 1.22
N LYS A 394 -32.60 -4.48 0.09
CA LYS A 394 -32.73 -5.24 -1.14
C LYS A 394 -31.52 -6.19 -1.22
N GLN A 395 -31.45 -7.19 -0.36
CA GLN A 395 -30.76 -8.41 -0.73
C GLN A 395 -31.49 -8.91 -1.98
N ALA A 396 -30.91 -8.63 -3.13
CA ALA A 396 -31.31 -9.30 -4.35
C ALA A 396 -30.99 -10.77 -4.10
N ILE A 397 -31.99 -11.52 -3.70
CA ILE A 397 -31.94 -12.97 -3.71
C ILE A 397 -31.52 -13.29 -5.14
N ASP A 398 -30.35 -13.94 -5.32
CA ASP A 398 -29.94 -14.34 -6.67
C ASP A 398 -31.03 -15.23 -7.27
N PHE A 399 -31.09 -15.24 -8.61
CA PHE A 399 -32.16 -15.96 -9.32
C PHE A 399 -32.27 -17.42 -8.87
N THR A 400 -31.14 -18.09 -8.67
CA THR A 400 -31.12 -19.51 -8.27
C THR A 400 -31.69 -19.71 -6.86
N SER A 401 -31.28 -18.88 -5.91
CA SER A 401 -31.81 -18.91 -4.54
C SER A 401 -33.29 -18.49 -4.50
N GLY A 402 -33.69 -17.51 -5.31
CA GLY A 402 -35.07 -17.07 -5.46
C GLY A 402 -35.95 -18.16 -6.07
N LEU A 403 -35.45 -18.87 -7.08
CA LEU A 403 -36.14 -19.98 -7.72
C LEU A 403 -36.32 -21.18 -6.75
N LEU A 404 -35.27 -21.53 -5.99
CA LEU A 404 -35.30 -22.59 -4.99
C LEU A 404 -36.35 -22.33 -3.90
N GLU A 405 -36.39 -21.09 -3.40
CA GLU A 405 -37.39 -20.74 -2.38
C GLU A 405 -38.79 -20.66 -2.98
N ALA A 406 -38.91 -20.23 -4.24
CA ALA A 406 -40.18 -20.23 -4.95
C ALA A 406 -40.71 -21.66 -5.19
N LYS A 407 -39.87 -22.63 -5.56
CA LYS A 407 -40.25 -24.05 -5.63
C LYS A 407 -40.80 -24.55 -4.29
N ARG A 408 -40.09 -24.25 -3.22
CA ARG A 408 -40.50 -24.65 -1.86
C ARG A 408 -41.84 -24.03 -1.45
N VAL A 409 -42.10 -22.78 -1.86
CA VAL A 409 -43.39 -22.12 -1.59
C VAL A 409 -44.49 -22.70 -2.48
N ALA A 410 -44.23 -22.95 -3.76
CA ALA A 410 -45.17 -23.57 -4.70
C ALA A 410 -45.57 -24.97 -4.27
N GLU A 411 -44.63 -25.80 -3.83
CA GLU A 411 -44.90 -27.13 -3.26
C GLU A 411 -45.83 -27.05 -2.04
N LYS A 412 -45.67 -26.05 -1.19
CA LYS A 412 -46.45 -25.85 0.03
C LYS A 412 -47.82 -25.22 -0.22
N PHE A 413 -47.93 -24.42 -1.29
CA PHE A 413 -49.12 -23.68 -1.67
C PHE A 413 -49.37 -23.75 -3.18
N PRO A 414 -49.87 -24.91 -3.70
CA PRO A 414 -50.01 -25.14 -5.14
C PRO A 414 -50.87 -24.08 -5.89
N ASN A 415 -51.88 -23.52 -5.23
CA ASN A 415 -52.73 -22.48 -5.83
C ASN A 415 -52.02 -21.12 -6.04
N SER A 416 -50.81 -20.97 -5.55
CA SER A 416 -50.03 -19.74 -5.67
C SER A 416 -49.02 -19.77 -6.82
N GLN A 417 -48.91 -20.87 -7.58
CA GLN A 417 -47.87 -21.06 -8.58
C GLN A 417 -47.86 -19.95 -9.67
N VAL A 418 -49.03 -19.58 -10.19
CA VAL A 418 -49.16 -18.52 -11.19
C VAL A 418 -48.65 -17.19 -10.66
N ALA A 419 -49.08 -16.81 -9.43
CA ALA A 419 -48.61 -15.57 -8.82
C ALA A 419 -47.10 -15.56 -8.53
N ILE A 420 -46.52 -16.73 -8.24
CA ILE A 420 -45.09 -16.91 -8.03
C ILE A 420 -44.33 -16.73 -9.35
N VAL A 421 -44.81 -17.30 -10.45
CA VAL A 421 -44.25 -17.15 -11.80
C VAL A 421 -44.24 -15.69 -12.23
N GLU A 422 -45.37 -14.99 -12.14
CA GLU A 422 -45.50 -13.57 -12.45
C GLU A 422 -44.52 -12.72 -11.61
N LEU A 423 -44.46 -12.99 -10.31
CA LEU A 423 -43.59 -12.27 -9.40
C LEU A 423 -42.10 -12.46 -9.76
N LEU A 424 -41.69 -13.69 -10.01
CA LEU A 424 -40.31 -14.01 -10.40
C LEU A 424 -39.98 -13.42 -11.77
N ALA A 425 -40.88 -13.51 -12.76
CA ALA A 425 -40.74 -12.92 -14.07
C ALA A 425 -40.48 -11.41 -13.96
N LYS A 426 -41.24 -10.72 -13.12
CA LYS A 426 -41.13 -9.29 -12.88
C LYS A 426 -39.86 -8.91 -12.10
N ILE A 427 -39.48 -9.67 -11.09
CA ILE A 427 -38.28 -9.41 -10.28
C ILE A 427 -37.00 -9.63 -11.12
N TYR A 428 -36.93 -10.73 -11.85
CA TYR A 428 -35.72 -11.14 -12.55
C TYR A 428 -35.72 -10.78 -14.04
N GLN A 429 -36.75 -10.06 -14.53
CA GLN A 429 -36.91 -9.60 -15.91
C GLN A 429 -36.77 -10.77 -16.92
N LYS A 430 -37.36 -11.93 -16.62
CA LYS A 430 -37.42 -13.10 -17.44
C LYS A 430 -38.83 -13.32 -17.96
N SER A 431 -38.97 -14.13 -19.02
CA SER A 431 -40.32 -14.49 -19.48
C SER A 431 -40.99 -15.42 -18.49
N GLU A 432 -42.32 -15.31 -18.32
CA GLU A 432 -43.09 -16.21 -17.47
C GLU A 432 -42.93 -17.66 -17.87
N MET A 433 -42.90 -17.95 -19.17
CA MET A 433 -42.73 -19.27 -19.74
C MET A 433 -41.36 -19.91 -19.42
N ASP A 434 -40.28 -19.08 -19.31
CA ASP A 434 -38.97 -19.58 -18.90
C ASP A 434 -38.92 -19.88 -17.40
N ILE A 435 -39.64 -19.13 -16.59
CA ILE A 435 -39.75 -19.37 -15.16
C ILE A 435 -40.61 -20.56 -14.85
N GLU A 436 -41.74 -20.72 -15.54
CA GLU A 436 -42.64 -21.87 -15.40
C GLU A 436 -41.91 -23.17 -15.67
N LYS A 437 -41.16 -23.28 -16.76
CA LYS A 437 -40.30 -24.45 -17.09
C LYS A 437 -39.21 -24.73 -16.05
N LEU A 438 -38.82 -23.79 -15.26
CA LEU A 438 -37.79 -23.95 -14.22
C LEU A 438 -38.42 -24.28 -12.85
N LEU A 439 -39.71 -24.00 -12.69
CA LEU A 439 -40.47 -24.38 -11.49
C LEU A 439 -41.03 -25.80 -11.54
N ASP A 440 -41.31 -26.29 -12.72
CA ASP A 440 -41.60 -27.71 -12.96
C ASP A 440 -40.32 -28.56 -12.80
#